data_5ac28b8ba6d829a57e22e5d080112056
#
_entry.id   5ac28b8ba6d829a57e22e5d080112056
#
_cell.length_a   1.000
_cell.length_b   1.000
_cell.length_c   1.000
_cell.angle_alpha   90.00
_cell.angle_beta   90.00
_cell.angle_gamma   90.00
#
_symmetry.space_group_name_H-M   'P 1'
#
loop_
_entity.id
_entity.type
_entity.pdbx_description
1 polymer ?
#
loop_
_entity_poly.entity_id
_entity_poly.type
_entity_poly.pdbx_seq_one_letter_code
_entity_poly.pdbx_strand_id
1 'polypeptide(L)'
;ILMGSDFFIIPCAPDYFCYMAIESLIKVFPKWCSTYDNLRKAEVFKNAIYKMNDTVPKFLGTIQQRYRPRNGSPVKAFSEWIDDINKIVAEKLVPILDENGMLIQKRTNYNLINIADFNSLIAQSQMNNTPVFELTQEQVEKTGSVWENMKRNRDDFSVTFETLAKTIIALTN
;
A
#
# COMPACT_ATOMS: atom_id res chain seq x y z
N ILE A 1 13.44 7.44 -6.60
CA ILE A 1 12.41 6.55 -7.20
C ILE A 1 11.03 7.13 -6.92
N LEU A 2 10.59 7.33 -5.64
CA LEU A 2 9.25 7.81 -5.32
C LEU A 2 8.86 9.09 -6.07
N MET A 3 9.72 10.11 -6.03
CA MET A 3 9.43 11.41 -6.67
C MET A 3 9.38 11.37 -8.21
N GLY A 4 9.79 10.28 -8.83
CA GLY A 4 9.68 10.06 -10.27
C GLY A 4 8.51 9.15 -10.67
N SER A 5 7.62 8.80 -9.75
CA SER A 5 6.39 8.05 -10.06
C SER A 5 5.20 8.99 -10.24
N ASP A 6 4.15 8.54 -10.92
CA ASP A 6 2.91 9.30 -11.06
C ASP A 6 2.04 9.19 -9.81
N PHE A 7 2.01 7.99 -9.22
CA PHE A 7 1.21 7.66 -8.05
C PHE A 7 2.00 6.86 -7.03
N PHE A 8 1.55 6.91 -5.78
CA PHE A 8 2.10 6.04 -4.74
C PHE A 8 1.06 5.60 -3.71
N ILE A 9 1.34 4.46 -3.10
CA ILE A 9 0.58 3.83 -2.02
C ILE A 9 1.54 3.59 -0.86
N ILE A 10 1.06 3.73 0.37
CA ILE A 10 1.84 3.43 1.58
C ILE A 10 1.33 2.12 2.18
N PRO A 11 2.08 1.01 2.06
CA PRO A 11 1.76 -0.22 2.76
C PRO A 11 2.05 -0.07 4.26
N CYS A 12 1.09 -0.44 5.10
CA CYS A 12 1.14 -0.30 6.54
C CYS A 12 0.95 -1.66 7.21
N ALA A 13 1.81 -2.01 8.17
CA ALA A 13 1.48 -3.01 9.16
C ALA A 13 0.76 -2.30 10.32
N PRO A 14 -0.31 -2.88 10.91
CA PRO A 14 -1.02 -2.25 12.01
C PRO A 14 -0.25 -2.40 13.33
N ASP A 15 0.78 -1.59 13.48
CA ASP A 15 1.68 -1.57 14.63
C ASP A 15 2.26 -0.17 14.90
N TYR A 16 2.91 -0.05 16.06
CA TYR A 16 3.57 1.19 16.50
C TYR A 16 4.64 1.68 15.53
N PHE A 17 5.42 0.78 14.91
CA PHE A 17 6.52 1.17 14.03
C PHE A 17 6.00 1.81 12.74
N CYS A 18 4.91 1.29 12.20
CA CYS A 18 4.26 1.88 11.03
C CYS A 18 3.65 3.25 11.36
N TYR A 19 3.02 3.40 12.53
CA TYR A 19 2.54 4.70 13.00
C TYR A 19 3.66 5.73 13.06
N MET A 20 4.81 5.40 13.67
CA MET A 20 5.99 6.26 13.74
C MET A 20 6.62 6.55 12.37
N ALA A 21 6.56 5.58 11.45
CA ALA A 21 7.03 5.79 10.08
C ALA A 21 6.18 6.85 9.36
N ILE A 22 4.86 6.84 9.54
CA ILE A 22 3.98 7.87 8.99
C ILE A 22 4.29 9.25 9.58
N GLU A 23 4.53 9.35 10.90
CA GLU A 23 4.98 10.61 11.52
C GLU A 23 6.30 11.12 10.93
N SER A 24 7.18 10.22 10.57
CA SER A 24 8.44 10.57 9.89
C SER A 24 8.19 11.05 8.46
N LEU A 25 7.30 10.41 7.71
CA LEU A 25 6.92 10.81 6.35
C LEU A 25 6.32 12.21 6.32
N ILE A 26 5.48 12.57 7.30
CA ILE A 26 4.93 13.93 7.45
C ILE A 26 6.03 14.99 7.44
N LYS A 27 7.16 14.73 8.09
CA LYS A 27 8.31 15.64 8.18
C LYS A 27 9.19 15.63 6.92
N VAL A 28 9.20 14.54 6.19
CA VAL A 28 10.13 14.28 5.08
C VAL A 28 9.54 14.69 3.73
N PHE A 29 8.25 14.48 3.50
CA PHE A 29 7.61 14.79 2.22
C PHE A 29 7.81 16.24 1.76
N PRO A 30 7.62 17.28 2.60
CA PRO A 30 7.86 18.67 2.18
C PRO A 30 9.29 18.90 1.70
N LYS A 31 10.27 18.28 2.37
CA LYS A 31 11.69 18.36 1.99
C LYS A 31 11.96 17.68 0.65
N TRP A 32 11.37 16.52 0.41
CA TRP A 32 11.49 15.81 -0.86
C TRP A 32 10.86 16.57 -2.01
N CYS A 33 9.68 17.17 -1.81
CA CYS A 33 9.04 18.02 -2.82
C CYS A 33 9.91 19.23 -3.17
N SER A 34 10.42 19.94 -2.17
CA SER A 34 11.32 21.08 -2.39
C SER A 34 12.61 20.68 -3.11
N THR A 35 13.23 19.56 -2.70
CA THR A 35 14.43 19.05 -3.37
C THR A 35 14.13 18.67 -4.82
N TYR A 36 13.02 17.98 -5.07
CA TYR A 36 12.59 17.60 -6.41
C TYR A 36 12.36 18.80 -7.31
N ASP A 37 11.67 19.82 -6.80
CA ASP A 37 11.43 21.08 -7.52
C ASP A 37 12.72 21.81 -7.88
N ASN A 38 13.72 21.79 -7.01
CA ASN A 38 15.01 22.38 -7.30
C ASN A 38 15.79 21.59 -8.35
N LEU A 39 15.77 20.25 -8.26
CA LEU A 39 16.45 19.38 -9.21
C LEU A 39 15.87 19.53 -10.62
N ARG A 40 14.54 19.49 -10.79
CA ARG A 40 13.92 19.60 -12.12
C ARG A 40 14.15 20.95 -12.81
N LYS A 41 14.44 22.01 -12.04
CA LYS A 41 14.78 23.34 -12.56
C LYS A 41 16.24 23.46 -12.99
N ALA A 42 17.11 22.57 -12.53
CA ALA A 42 18.53 22.59 -12.87
C ALA A 42 18.75 22.21 -14.36
N GLU A 43 19.64 22.94 -15.04
CA GLU A 43 19.88 22.75 -16.48
C GLU A 43 20.32 21.33 -16.85
N VAL A 44 21.08 20.68 -15.98
CA VAL A 44 21.52 19.29 -16.19
C VAL A 44 20.33 18.35 -16.37
N PHE A 45 19.25 18.54 -15.60
CA PHE A 45 18.05 17.70 -15.69
C PHE A 45 17.11 18.13 -16.81
N LYS A 46 17.08 19.43 -17.16
CA LYS A 46 16.31 19.91 -18.34
C LYS A 46 16.82 19.31 -19.65
N ASN A 47 18.12 19.08 -19.76
CA ASN A 47 18.77 18.55 -20.94
C ASN A 47 19.02 17.04 -20.86
N ALA A 48 18.58 16.35 -19.81
CA ALA A 48 18.72 14.91 -19.66
C ALA A 48 17.89 14.15 -20.69
N ILE A 49 18.40 12.98 -21.13
CA ILE A 49 17.69 12.08 -22.04
C ILE A 49 16.36 11.62 -21.41
N TYR A 50 16.39 11.30 -20.09
CA TYR A 50 15.20 10.98 -19.33
C TYR A 50 14.77 12.23 -18.55
N LYS A 51 13.65 12.80 -18.94
CA LYS A 51 13.09 13.97 -18.25
C LYS A 51 12.47 13.56 -16.91
N MET A 52 12.63 14.42 -15.94
CA MET A 52 11.90 14.30 -14.68
C MET A 52 10.42 14.65 -14.91
N ASN A 53 9.52 14.04 -14.15
CA ASN A 53 8.10 14.38 -14.20
C ASN A 53 7.87 15.85 -13.85
N ASP A 54 6.95 16.49 -14.54
CA ASP A 54 6.61 17.90 -14.28
C ASP A 54 5.83 18.08 -12.97
N THR A 55 5.26 17.02 -12.45
CA THR A 55 4.44 17.01 -11.23
C THR A 55 5.03 16.06 -10.18
N VAL A 56 4.73 16.35 -8.91
CA VAL A 56 5.00 15.42 -7.81
C VAL A 56 4.01 14.27 -7.82
N PRO A 57 4.39 13.09 -7.32
CA PRO A 57 3.53 11.91 -7.31
C PRO A 57 2.28 12.12 -6.45
N LYS A 58 1.18 11.48 -6.83
CA LYS A 58 -0.10 11.59 -6.15
C LYS A 58 -0.33 10.42 -5.21
N PHE A 59 -0.72 10.71 -4.00
CA PHE A 59 -1.08 9.73 -2.98
C PHE A 59 -2.43 9.09 -3.27
N LEU A 60 -2.45 7.77 -3.44
CA LEU A 60 -3.68 7.01 -3.63
C LEU A 60 -4.29 6.56 -2.31
N GLY A 61 -3.47 6.28 -1.31
CA GLY A 61 -3.94 5.80 -0.01
C GLY A 61 -2.97 4.84 0.66
N THR A 62 -3.44 4.22 1.73
CA THR A 62 -2.73 3.18 2.47
C THR A 62 -3.31 1.81 2.20
N ILE A 63 -2.52 0.77 2.40
CA ILE A 63 -2.96 -0.63 2.44
C ILE A 63 -2.56 -1.17 3.81
N GLN A 64 -3.53 -1.57 4.62
CA GLN A 64 -3.26 -2.24 5.89
C GLN A 64 -3.00 -3.72 5.61
N GLN A 65 -1.84 -4.24 6.02
CA GLN A 65 -1.43 -5.61 5.69
C GLN A 65 -0.85 -6.34 6.91
N ARG A 66 -0.74 -7.68 6.80
CA ARG A 66 -0.09 -8.53 7.80
C ARG A 66 -0.79 -8.58 9.16
N TYR A 67 -2.08 -8.30 9.22
CA TYR A 67 -2.86 -8.54 10.42
C TYR A 67 -3.40 -9.99 10.41
N ARG A 68 -3.64 -10.55 11.61
CA ARG A 68 -4.25 -11.88 11.75
C ARG A 68 -5.73 -11.72 12.05
N PRO A 69 -6.61 -12.16 11.14
CA PRO A 69 -8.03 -12.12 11.39
C PRO A 69 -8.43 -13.21 12.40
N ARG A 70 -9.43 -12.90 13.21
CA ARG A 70 -10.17 -13.87 14.02
C ARG A 70 -11.65 -13.74 13.65
N ASN A 71 -12.27 -14.84 13.25
CA ASN A 71 -13.67 -14.83 12.78
C ASN A 71 -13.93 -13.78 11.66
N GLY A 72 -13.01 -13.64 10.71
CA GLY A 72 -13.15 -12.72 9.57
C GLY A 72 -12.85 -11.24 9.86
N SER A 73 -12.53 -10.87 11.11
CA SER A 73 -12.23 -9.50 11.51
C SER A 73 -10.85 -9.40 12.18
N PRO A 74 -10.17 -8.24 12.13
CA PRO A 74 -8.95 -8.02 12.88
C PRO A 74 -9.18 -8.25 14.38
N VAL A 75 -8.19 -8.85 15.06
CA VAL A 75 -8.19 -8.92 16.52
C VAL A 75 -8.15 -7.49 17.07
N LYS A 76 -8.80 -7.24 18.22
CA LYS A 76 -8.98 -5.90 18.82
C LYS A 76 -7.71 -5.04 18.79
N ALA A 77 -6.56 -5.60 19.17
CA ALA A 77 -5.28 -4.89 19.16
C ALA A 77 -4.86 -4.42 17.76
N PHE A 78 -5.16 -5.20 16.71
CA PHE A 78 -4.89 -4.78 15.33
C PHE A 78 -5.89 -3.75 14.83
N SER A 79 -7.17 -3.84 15.22
CA SER A 79 -8.16 -2.83 14.83
C SER A 79 -7.84 -1.47 15.44
N GLU A 80 -7.42 -1.40 16.71
CA GLU A 80 -6.98 -0.16 17.34
C GLU A 80 -5.82 0.50 16.57
N TRP A 81 -4.79 -0.27 16.16
CA TRP A 81 -3.70 0.26 15.35
C TRP A 81 -4.13 0.67 13.94
N ILE A 82 -5.05 -0.08 13.31
CA ILE A 82 -5.63 0.31 12.01
C ILE A 82 -6.33 1.66 12.12
N ASP A 83 -7.12 1.85 13.17
CA ASP A 83 -7.85 3.09 13.42
C ASP A 83 -6.90 4.26 13.71
N ASP A 84 -5.86 4.05 14.52
CA ASP A 84 -4.84 5.06 14.80
C ASP A 84 -4.04 5.46 13.55
N ILE A 85 -3.67 4.48 12.71
CA ILE A 85 -3.01 4.74 11.44
C ILE A 85 -3.94 5.50 10.49
N ASN A 86 -5.19 5.11 10.35
CA ASN A 86 -6.16 5.81 9.52
C ASN A 86 -6.35 7.26 10.00
N LYS A 87 -6.40 7.47 11.31
CA LYS A 87 -6.53 8.79 11.92
C LYS A 87 -5.32 9.68 11.66
N ILE A 88 -4.10 9.19 11.90
CA ILE A 88 -2.89 10.01 11.65
C ILE A 88 -2.71 10.31 10.17
N VAL A 89 -3.08 9.39 9.28
CA VAL A 89 -3.10 9.63 7.83
C VAL A 89 -4.07 10.76 7.48
N ALA A 90 -5.32 10.66 7.93
CA ALA A 90 -6.35 11.64 7.58
C ALA A 90 -6.09 13.02 8.21
N GLU A 91 -5.68 13.07 9.50
CA GLU A 91 -5.57 14.31 10.25
C GLU A 91 -4.22 15.03 10.09
N LYS A 92 -3.13 14.28 9.83
CA LYS A 92 -1.79 14.88 9.78
C LYS A 92 -1.09 14.70 8.43
N LEU A 93 -1.10 13.49 7.85
CA LEU A 93 -0.39 13.24 6.59
C LEU A 93 -1.08 13.92 5.41
N VAL A 94 -2.37 13.73 5.27
CA VAL A 94 -3.16 14.26 4.15
C VAL A 94 -3.09 15.78 4.02
N PRO A 95 -3.20 16.59 5.08
CA PRO A 95 -2.99 18.03 4.97
C PRO A 95 -1.62 18.39 4.40
N ILE A 96 -0.55 17.76 4.85
CA ILE A 96 0.80 17.99 4.34
C ILE A 96 0.95 17.59 2.87
N LEU A 97 0.33 16.47 2.47
CA LEU A 97 0.32 16.04 1.07
C LEU A 97 -0.47 17.02 0.19
N ASP A 98 -1.59 17.54 0.68
CA ASP A 98 -2.41 18.56 -0.02
C ASP A 98 -1.63 19.85 -0.24
N GLU A 99 -1.00 20.38 0.81
CA GLU A 99 -0.14 21.59 0.75
C GLU A 99 1.02 21.45 -0.24
N ASN A 100 1.53 20.23 -0.44
CA ASN A 100 2.62 19.94 -1.38
C ASN A 100 2.14 19.43 -2.75
N GLY A 101 0.83 19.52 -3.05
CA GLY A 101 0.28 19.14 -4.33
C GLY A 101 0.32 17.63 -4.60
N MET A 102 0.43 16.80 -3.58
CA MET A 102 0.52 15.33 -3.68
C MET A 102 -0.83 14.62 -3.53
N LEU A 103 -1.95 15.32 -3.52
CA LEU A 103 -3.28 14.71 -3.54
C LEU A 103 -3.91 14.83 -4.93
N ILE A 104 -4.74 13.84 -5.30
CA ILE A 104 -5.65 13.92 -6.45
C ILE A 104 -6.90 14.68 -6.02
N GLN A 105 -7.53 14.20 -4.94
CA GLN A 105 -8.76 14.75 -4.37
C GLN A 105 -8.85 14.44 -2.87
N LYS A 106 -9.60 15.25 -2.15
CA LYS A 106 -9.90 15.01 -0.74
C LYS A 106 -10.95 13.90 -0.60
N ARG A 107 -10.70 12.97 0.32
CA ARG A 107 -11.60 11.86 0.66
C ARG A 107 -11.71 11.74 2.17
N THR A 108 -12.75 11.07 2.62
CA THR A 108 -12.95 10.78 4.06
C THR A 108 -12.14 9.57 4.53
N ASN A 109 -11.84 8.64 3.63
CA ASN A 109 -11.07 7.44 3.92
C ASN A 109 -9.96 7.25 2.90
N TYR A 110 -8.74 7.05 3.39
CA TYR A 110 -7.53 6.79 2.59
C TYR A 110 -7.04 5.36 2.72
N ASN A 111 -7.67 4.51 3.54
CA ASN A 111 -7.39 3.08 3.55
C ASN A 111 -8.07 2.43 2.35
N LEU A 112 -7.26 1.94 1.39
CA LEU A 112 -7.76 1.32 0.17
C LEU A 112 -8.31 -0.08 0.44
N ILE A 113 -7.61 -0.85 1.26
CA ILE A 113 -7.98 -2.22 1.61
C ILE A 113 -7.18 -2.74 2.81
N ASN A 114 -7.75 -3.74 3.49
CA ASN A 114 -7.05 -4.52 4.51
C ASN A 114 -6.69 -5.90 3.93
N ILE A 115 -5.41 -6.27 3.98
CA ILE A 115 -4.90 -7.56 3.51
C ILE A 115 -4.41 -8.38 4.70
N ALA A 116 -5.06 -9.51 4.96
CA ALA A 116 -4.67 -10.43 6.02
C ALA A 116 -3.27 -11.03 5.78
N ASP A 117 -2.67 -11.60 6.85
CA ASP A 117 -1.43 -12.36 6.73
C ASP A 117 -1.65 -13.60 5.84
N PHE A 118 -0.79 -13.78 4.86
CA PHE A 118 -0.84 -14.92 3.94
C PHE A 118 -0.47 -16.25 4.60
N ASN A 119 0.04 -16.22 5.84
CA ASN A 119 0.50 -17.40 6.58
C ASN A 119 1.49 -18.25 5.75
N SER A 120 1.28 -19.57 5.70
CA SER A 120 2.14 -20.49 4.96
C SER A 120 2.08 -20.32 3.43
N LEU A 121 1.06 -19.67 2.89
CA LEU A 121 0.93 -19.44 1.45
C LEU A 121 2.03 -18.51 0.91
N ILE A 122 2.56 -17.60 1.74
CA ILE A 122 3.64 -16.69 1.30
C ILE A 122 4.92 -17.47 0.97
N ALA A 123 5.27 -18.48 1.77
CA ALA A 123 6.46 -19.29 1.52
C ALA A 123 6.31 -20.08 0.20
N GLN A 124 5.14 -20.65 -0.05
CA GLN A 124 4.86 -21.37 -1.30
C GLN A 124 4.87 -20.45 -2.52
N SER A 125 4.30 -19.25 -2.38
CA SER A 125 4.31 -18.23 -3.40
C SER A 125 5.76 -17.86 -3.81
N GLN A 126 6.62 -17.63 -2.82
CA GLN A 126 8.03 -17.30 -3.05
C GLN A 126 8.82 -18.47 -3.67
N MET A 127 8.61 -19.70 -3.18
CA MET A 127 9.29 -20.90 -3.70
C MET A 127 8.92 -21.17 -5.16
N ASN A 128 7.67 -20.95 -5.54
CA ASN A 128 7.15 -21.23 -6.87
C ASN A 128 7.16 -20.03 -7.82
N ASN A 129 7.59 -18.85 -7.35
CA ASN A 129 7.49 -17.57 -8.10
C ASN A 129 6.07 -17.35 -8.65
N THR A 130 5.05 -17.72 -7.89
CA THR A 130 3.63 -17.69 -8.26
C THR A 130 2.88 -16.80 -7.27
N PRO A 131 2.02 -15.86 -7.71
CA PRO A 131 1.18 -15.07 -6.81
C PRO A 131 0.38 -15.95 -5.86
N VAL A 132 0.20 -15.51 -4.61
CA VAL A 132 -0.51 -16.29 -3.58
C VAL A 132 -1.89 -16.77 -4.06
N PHE A 133 -2.60 -15.94 -4.80
CA PHE A 133 -3.95 -16.22 -5.31
C PHE A 133 -3.98 -17.11 -6.57
N GLU A 134 -2.82 -17.46 -7.13
CA GLU A 134 -2.69 -18.38 -8.29
C GLU A 134 -2.05 -19.72 -7.92
N LEU A 135 -1.67 -19.92 -6.65
CA LEU A 135 -1.05 -21.17 -6.21
C LEU A 135 -1.96 -22.38 -6.49
N THR A 136 -1.38 -23.42 -7.10
CA THR A 136 -2.07 -24.67 -7.38
C THR A 136 -1.91 -25.67 -6.22
N GLN A 137 -2.74 -26.72 -6.23
CA GLN A 137 -2.64 -27.79 -5.25
C GLN A 137 -1.28 -28.50 -5.31
N GLU A 138 -0.76 -28.70 -6.50
CA GLU A 138 0.55 -29.34 -6.74
C GLU A 138 1.68 -28.53 -6.13
N GLN A 139 1.68 -27.21 -6.31
CA GLN A 139 2.69 -26.30 -5.75
C GLN A 139 2.65 -26.23 -4.22
N VAL A 140 1.48 -26.41 -3.63
CA VAL A 140 1.31 -26.36 -2.17
C VAL A 140 1.58 -27.73 -1.52
N GLU A 141 1.51 -28.82 -2.29
CA GLU A 141 1.74 -30.20 -1.84
C GLU A 141 0.83 -30.60 -0.65
N LYS A 142 -0.42 -30.12 -0.64
CA LYS A 142 -1.42 -30.44 0.38
C LYS A 142 -2.66 -31.04 -0.24
N THR A 143 -3.30 -31.94 0.53
CA THR A 143 -4.51 -32.66 0.10
C THR A 143 -5.61 -32.59 1.17
N GLY A 144 -6.81 -33.03 0.81
CA GLY A 144 -7.95 -33.13 1.73
C GLY A 144 -8.35 -31.79 2.33
N SER A 145 -8.77 -31.77 3.58
CA SER A 145 -9.29 -30.62 4.29
C SER A 145 -8.26 -29.48 4.43
N VAL A 146 -6.96 -29.80 4.45
CA VAL A 146 -5.90 -28.79 4.52
C VAL A 146 -5.86 -28.00 3.22
N TRP A 147 -5.89 -28.67 2.08
CA TRP A 147 -5.94 -28.01 0.78
C TRP A 147 -7.22 -27.17 0.62
N GLU A 148 -8.38 -27.72 0.99
CA GLU A 148 -9.65 -26.97 0.88
C GLU A 148 -9.66 -25.67 1.68
N ASN A 149 -9.06 -25.67 2.88
CA ASN A 149 -8.89 -24.45 3.67
C ASN A 149 -7.92 -23.45 3.02
N MET A 150 -6.78 -23.94 2.50
CA MET A 150 -5.80 -23.10 1.81
C MET A 150 -6.36 -22.54 0.51
N LYS A 151 -7.10 -23.34 -0.25
CA LYS A 151 -7.80 -22.92 -1.47
C LYS A 151 -8.79 -21.79 -1.19
N ARG A 152 -9.60 -21.91 -0.12
CA ARG A 152 -10.53 -20.86 0.28
C ARG A 152 -9.81 -19.54 0.59
N ASN A 153 -8.76 -19.60 1.41
CA ASN A 153 -7.95 -18.42 1.70
C ASN A 153 -7.32 -17.81 0.44
N ARG A 154 -6.81 -18.65 -0.48
CA ARG A 154 -6.28 -18.24 -1.77
C ARG A 154 -7.33 -17.49 -2.59
N ASP A 155 -8.54 -18.03 -2.68
CA ASP A 155 -9.63 -17.45 -3.45
C ASP A 155 -10.11 -16.12 -2.82
N ASP A 156 -10.13 -16.01 -1.49
CA ASP A 156 -10.39 -14.75 -0.77
C ASP A 156 -9.32 -13.68 -1.08
N PHE A 157 -8.05 -14.07 -1.19
CA PHE A 157 -6.99 -13.15 -1.62
C PHE A 157 -7.17 -12.71 -3.07
N SER A 158 -7.60 -13.60 -3.97
CA SER A 158 -7.91 -13.22 -5.36
C SER A 158 -8.94 -12.09 -5.42
N VAL A 159 -10.05 -12.23 -4.70
CA VAL A 159 -11.09 -11.19 -4.60
C VAL A 159 -10.55 -9.90 -3.98
N THR A 160 -9.71 -10.01 -2.97
CA THR A 160 -9.09 -8.87 -2.30
C THR A 160 -8.21 -8.07 -3.27
N PHE A 161 -7.32 -8.74 -4.00
CA PHE A 161 -6.44 -8.08 -4.98
C PHE A 161 -7.20 -7.53 -6.19
N GLU A 162 -8.24 -8.22 -6.66
CA GLU A 162 -9.12 -7.71 -7.72
C GLU A 162 -9.81 -6.41 -7.28
N THR A 163 -10.31 -6.37 -6.04
CA THR A 163 -10.94 -5.18 -5.46
C THR A 163 -9.95 -4.02 -5.36
N LEU A 164 -8.73 -4.30 -4.89
CA LEU A 164 -7.66 -3.30 -4.83
C LEU A 164 -7.32 -2.75 -6.22
N ALA A 165 -7.17 -3.62 -7.21
CA ALA A 165 -6.86 -3.21 -8.58
C ALA A 165 -7.97 -2.30 -9.15
N LYS A 166 -9.24 -2.68 -8.99
CA LYS A 166 -10.39 -1.85 -9.41
C LYS A 166 -10.39 -0.48 -8.72
N THR A 167 -10.06 -0.45 -7.42
CA THR A 167 -9.97 0.81 -6.66
C THR A 167 -8.85 1.70 -7.17
N ILE A 168 -7.67 1.13 -7.44
CA ILE A 168 -6.53 1.89 -8.00
C ILE A 168 -6.90 2.45 -9.37
N ILE A 169 -7.45 1.63 -10.27
CA ILE A 169 -7.86 2.06 -11.62
C ILE A 169 -8.88 3.22 -11.53
N ALA A 170 -9.86 3.12 -10.64
CA ALA A 170 -10.86 4.18 -10.46
C ALA A 170 -10.28 5.49 -9.90
N LEU A 171 -9.16 5.44 -9.19
CA LEU A 171 -8.49 6.62 -8.63
C LEU A 171 -7.48 7.26 -9.59
N THR A 172 -7.04 6.53 -10.62
CA THR A 172 -5.99 6.97 -11.55
C THR A 172 -6.49 7.34 -12.94
N ASN A 173 -7.76 7.04 -13.24
CA ASN A 173 -8.47 7.45 -14.45
C ASN A 173 -9.30 8.72 -14.20
#